data_01b53932837d42cc69f638a9e42fe2c9
#
_entry.id   01b53932837d42cc69f638a9e42fe2c9
#
_cell.length_a   1.000
_cell.length_b   1.000
_cell.length_c   1.000
_cell.angle_alpha   90.00
_cell.angle_beta   90.00
_cell.angle_gamma   90.00
#
_symmetry.space_group_name_H-M   'P 1'
#
loop_
_entity.id
_entity.type
_entity.pdbx_description
1 polymer ?
#
loop_
_entity_poly.entity_id
_entity_poly.type
_entity_poly.pdbx_seq_one_letter_code
_entity_poly.pdbx_strand_id
1 'polypeptide(L)'
;MDRSKLVEFGNLELLAKQVVEGFITGMHKSPLHGFSVEFAEHRIYNQGESTRHIDWKLFGRTDRLYTKKYEEETNLRCQMVIDCSPSMYFPVDQRDNKLTFAVYAVVSLIELLKRQRDAYGISLFHETLMLHTAAKSSPMHQRYVYAELEKFFEAYSPTKNSFTHIAKALNEVAQSIPKRGMVMVFTDLWSSGEDEDDFMNALSHLKHQRHEVVVFHLFSRRIEQDFELENRPYILVDMESGEELRILPNEFKNKYLDRYDKGLSALKLKCGDLAVDFVPLAIEDGYREVLTRYLLKRQSLL
;
A
#
# COMPACT_ATOMS: atom_id res chain seq x y z
N MET A 1 6.82 14.41 -13.22
CA MET A 1 8.08 13.64 -13.25
C MET A 1 7.90 12.57 -14.31
N ASP A 2 8.74 12.52 -15.30
CA ASP A 2 8.53 11.68 -16.49
C ASP A 2 8.82 10.21 -16.13
N ARG A 3 7.75 9.41 -15.97
CA ARG A 3 7.80 7.97 -15.61
C ARG A 3 8.55 7.13 -16.66
N SER A 4 8.59 7.61 -17.92
CA SER A 4 9.25 6.89 -19.00
C SER A 4 10.75 6.70 -18.79
N LYS A 5 11.41 7.65 -18.08
CA LYS A 5 12.84 7.58 -17.76
C LYS A 5 13.19 6.61 -16.62
N LEU A 6 12.23 6.26 -15.78
CA LEU A 6 12.45 5.40 -14.63
C LEU A 6 12.42 3.91 -14.99
N VAL A 7 11.63 3.56 -16.00
CA VAL A 7 11.52 2.17 -16.51
C VAL A 7 12.77 1.72 -17.27
N GLU A 8 13.54 2.67 -17.84
CA GLU A 8 14.80 2.35 -18.53
C GLU A 8 15.94 1.89 -17.60
N PHE A 9 15.84 2.13 -16.29
CA PHE A 9 16.96 1.85 -15.37
C PHE A 9 16.90 0.50 -14.66
N GLY A 10 15.80 -0.27 -14.75
CA GLY A 10 15.73 -1.64 -14.20
C GLY A 10 16.08 -1.77 -12.71
N ASN A 11 16.02 -0.68 -11.95
CA ASN A 11 16.44 -0.66 -10.54
C ASN A 11 15.33 -0.07 -9.66
N LEU A 12 14.51 -0.97 -9.10
CA LEU A 12 13.42 -0.62 -8.17
C LEU A 12 13.92 0.20 -6.97
N GLU A 13 15.15 -0.05 -6.49
CA GLU A 13 15.72 0.69 -5.37
C GLU A 13 15.97 2.18 -5.71
N LEU A 14 16.46 2.46 -6.90
CA LEU A 14 16.70 3.84 -7.36
C LEU A 14 15.38 4.60 -7.50
N LEU A 15 14.37 3.96 -8.08
CA LEU A 15 13.03 4.52 -8.20
C LEU A 15 12.44 4.85 -6.82
N ALA A 16 12.50 3.89 -5.88
CA ALA A 16 12.00 4.07 -4.53
C ALA A 16 12.66 5.27 -3.83
N LYS A 17 13.96 5.40 -3.91
CA LYS A 17 14.71 6.53 -3.34
C LYS A 17 14.26 7.87 -3.93
N GLN A 18 14.14 7.96 -5.26
CA GLN A 18 13.71 9.20 -5.93
C GLN A 18 12.28 9.60 -5.58
N VAL A 19 11.35 8.64 -5.51
CA VAL A 19 9.97 8.90 -5.10
C VAL A 19 9.91 9.43 -3.67
N VAL A 20 10.62 8.78 -2.74
CA VAL A 20 10.61 9.18 -1.32
C VAL A 20 11.32 10.51 -1.11
N GLU A 21 12.44 10.78 -1.76
CA GLU A 21 13.14 12.07 -1.70
C GLU A 21 12.28 13.21 -2.23
N GLY A 22 11.61 13.00 -3.37
CA GLY A 22 10.66 13.95 -3.92
C GLY A 22 9.46 14.19 -3.00
N PHE A 23 8.97 13.16 -2.35
CA PHE A 23 7.89 13.22 -1.37
C PHE A 23 8.31 14.04 -0.13
N ILE A 24 9.45 13.72 0.50
CA ILE A 24 9.97 14.42 1.68
C ILE A 24 10.26 15.89 1.36
N THR A 25 10.90 16.17 0.24
CA THR A 25 11.17 17.55 -0.21
C THR A 25 9.87 18.32 -0.44
N GLY A 26 8.83 17.67 -0.96
CA GLY A 26 7.50 18.25 -1.14
C GLY A 26 6.79 18.51 0.19
N MET A 27 6.99 17.66 1.20
CA MET A 27 6.44 17.84 2.54
C MET A 27 7.02 19.06 3.27
N HIS A 28 8.31 19.34 3.12
CA HIS A 28 8.93 20.54 3.71
C HIS A 28 8.34 21.86 3.21
N LYS A 29 7.65 21.84 2.08
CA LYS A 29 6.94 23.00 1.49
C LYS A 29 5.43 23.02 1.82
N SER A 30 4.92 22.06 2.57
CA SER A 30 3.49 21.91 2.89
C SER A 30 3.22 22.30 4.34
N PRO A 31 2.00 22.82 4.68
CA PRO A 31 1.60 23.07 6.07
C PRO A 31 1.54 21.80 6.95
N LEU A 32 1.78 20.62 6.41
CA LEU A 32 2.02 19.38 7.16
C LEU A 32 3.41 19.35 7.84
N HIS A 33 3.94 20.52 8.24
CA HIS A 33 5.16 20.69 9.03
C HIS A 33 4.97 20.14 10.45
N GLY A 34 5.11 18.86 10.61
CA GLY A 34 5.03 18.13 11.89
C GLY A 34 5.62 16.72 11.77
N PHE A 35 5.83 16.30 10.54
CA PHE A 35 6.43 15.00 10.24
C PHE A 35 7.96 15.08 10.27
N SER A 36 8.54 15.45 11.42
CA SER A 36 9.99 15.34 11.60
C SER A 36 10.35 13.88 11.84
N VAL A 37 11.10 13.32 10.93
CA VAL A 37 11.64 11.96 10.96
C VAL A 37 12.72 11.78 12.02
N GLU A 38 13.11 12.86 12.70
CA GLU A 38 14.12 12.88 13.75
C GLU A 38 13.82 13.99 14.76
N PHE A 39 13.12 13.67 15.84
CA PHE A 39 13.21 14.48 17.03
C PHE A 39 13.12 13.61 18.28
N ALA A 40 14.29 13.32 18.88
CA ALA A 40 14.34 12.91 20.28
C ALA A 40 14.06 14.15 21.13
N GLU A 41 12.89 14.23 21.71
CA GLU A 41 12.56 15.26 22.68
C GLU A 41 13.44 15.09 23.92
N HIS A 42 14.21 16.12 24.26
CA HIS A 42 14.93 16.15 25.50
C HIS A 42 13.96 16.57 26.62
N ARG A 43 13.59 15.65 27.49
CA ARG A 43 12.79 15.93 28.66
C ARG A 43 13.71 16.32 29.83
N ILE A 44 13.35 17.33 30.61
CA ILE A 44 14.06 17.66 31.84
C ILE A 44 14.02 16.45 32.78
N TYR A 45 15.17 16.05 33.29
CA TYR A 45 15.30 14.96 34.25
C TYR A 45 14.56 15.31 35.55
N ASN A 46 13.73 14.42 36.05
CA ASN A 46 13.08 14.53 37.34
C ASN A 46 13.81 13.66 38.35
N GLN A 47 13.99 14.17 39.58
CA GLN A 47 14.61 13.38 40.65
C GLN A 47 13.84 12.09 40.92
N GLY A 48 14.56 10.96 40.90
CA GLY A 48 13.99 9.61 41.06
C GLY A 48 13.94 8.79 39.76
N GLU A 49 14.21 9.38 38.60
CA GLU A 49 14.32 8.65 37.35
C GLU A 49 15.71 8.00 37.19
N SER A 50 15.81 6.96 36.35
CA SER A 50 17.08 6.27 36.08
C SER A 50 18.08 7.21 35.41
N THR A 51 19.27 7.32 35.99
CA THR A 51 20.36 8.15 35.47
C THR A 51 21.01 7.61 34.19
N ARG A 52 20.66 6.38 33.78
CA ARG A 52 21.19 5.70 32.58
C ARG A 52 20.89 6.44 31.27
N HIS A 53 19.82 7.22 31.25
CA HIS A 53 19.32 7.89 30.03
C HIS A 53 19.64 9.38 30.00
N ILE A 54 20.47 9.88 30.94
CA ILE A 54 20.89 11.29 30.98
C ILE A 54 21.80 11.58 29.77
N ASP A 55 21.50 12.67 29.05
CA ASP A 55 22.40 13.18 28.01
C ASP A 55 23.53 14.02 28.61
N TRP A 56 24.63 13.37 28.92
CA TRP A 56 25.81 14.01 29.51
C TRP A 56 26.47 15.03 28.57
N LYS A 57 26.28 14.90 27.25
CA LYS A 57 26.78 15.90 26.28
C LYS A 57 25.97 17.20 26.34
N LEU A 58 24.65 17.08 26.49
CA LEU A 58 23.77 18.23 26.62
C LEU A 58 23.95 18.90 28.01
N PHE A 59 24.12 18.10 29.07
CA PHE A 59 24.46 18.61 30.41
C PHE A 59 25.71 19.46 30.36
N GLY A 60 26.81 19.01 29.73
CA GLY A 60 28.05 19.78 29.62
C GLY A 60 27.95 21.10 28.84
N ARG A 61 26.83 21.35 28.14
CA ARG A 61 26.58 22.59 27.39
C ARG A 61 25.57 23.50 28.05
N THR A 62 24.62 22.94 28.81
CA THR A 62 23.45 23.70 29.31
C THR A 62 23.37 23.75 30.83
N ASP A 63 24.21 22.99 31.52
CA ASP A 63 24.18 22.80 32.98
C ASP A 63 22.81 22.32 33.52
N ARG A 64 22.01 21.72 32.66
CA ARG A 64 20.69 21.15 32.97
C ARG A 64 20.65 19.68 32.61
N LEU A 65 20.12 18.88 33.52
CA LEU A 65 19.95 17.45 33.29
C LEU A 65 18.74 17.18 32.38
N TYR A 66 19.00 16.58 31.23
CA TYR A 66 17.99 16.11 30.31
C TYR A 66 18.12 14.61 30.16
N THR A 67 16.99 13.91 30.19
CA THR A 67 16.89 12.52 29.79
C THR A 67 16.59 12.45 28.28
N LYS A 68 17.35 11.62 27.57
CA LYS A 68 16.95 11.18 26.26
C LYS A 68 15.71 10.33 26.44
N LYS A 69 14.57 10.84 26.04
CA LYS A 69 13.41 10.01 25.83
C LYS A 69 13.71 9.17 24.59
N TYR A 70 14.20 7.96 24.80
CA TYR A 70 14.05 6.94 23.77
C TYR A 70 12.54 6.72 23.71
N GLU A 71 11.89 7.22 22.67
CA GLU A 71 10.65 6.60 22.26
C GLU A 71 11.00 5.13 22.15
N GLU A 72 10.27 4.25 22.84
CA GLU A 72 10.41 2.83 22.62
C GLU A 72 10.33 2.69 21.10
N GLU A 73 11.41 2.19 20.49
CA GLU A 73 11.43 1.88 19.06
C GLU A 73 10.36 0.80 18.88
N THR A 74 9.11 1.23 18.74
CA THR A 74 8.02 0.38 18.33
C THR A 74 8.33 0.07 16.88
N ASN A 75 9.14 -0.99 16.67
CA ASN A 75 9.41 -1.52 15.33
C ASN A 75 8.08 -1.96 14.74
N LEU A 76 7.37 -1.04 14.12
CA LEU A 76 6.13 -1.34 13.44
C LEU A 76 6.41 -2.43 12.40
N ARG A 77 5.57 -3.46 12.40
CA ARG A 77 5.62 -4.53 11.39
C ARG A 77 4.56 -4.24 10.36
N CYS A 78 4.97 -4.03 9.14
CA CYS A 78 4.10 -3.75 8.02
C CYS A 78 4.14 -4.92 7.03
N GLN A 79 2.99 -5.50 6.71
CA GLN A 79 2.84 -6.50 5.66
C GLN A 79 2.12 -5.87 4.48
N MET A 80 2.76 -5.82 3.34
CA MET A 80 2.20 -5.32 2.09
C MET A 80 1.73 -6.49 1.24
N VAL A 81 0.45 -6.50 0.93
CA VAL A 81 -0.24 -7.58 0.21
C VAL A 81 -0.63 -7.05 -1.17
N ILE A 82 -0.11 -7.65 -2.23
CA ILE A 82 -0.32 -7.21 -3.60
C ILE A 82 -1.13 -8.25 -4.35
N ASP A 83 -2.24 -7.81 -4.89
CA ASP A 83 -3.05 -8.55 -5.82
C ASP A 83 -2.33 -8.61 -7.17
N CYS A 84 -2.18 -9.81 -7.71
CA CYS A 84 -1.54 -10.09 -9.00
C CYS A 84 -2.54 -10.71 -10.00
N SER A 85 -3.83 -10.49 -9.79
CA SER A 85 -4.89 -10.92 -10.70
C SER A 85 -4.73 -10.35 -12.11
N PRO A 86 -5.32 -10.99 -13.12
CA PRO A 86 -5.30 -10.47 -14.50
C PRO A 86 -5.83 -9.05 -14.62
N SER A 87 -6.86 -8.68 -13.84
CA SER A 87 -7.45 -7.33 -13.83
C SER A 87 -6.45 -6.24 -13.41
N MET A 88 -5.46 -6.58 -12.57
CA MET A 88 -4.39 -5.67 -12.18
C MET A 88 -3.42 -5.29 -13.33
N TYR A 89 -3.43 -6.04 -14.44
CA TYR A 89 -2.69 -5.68 -15.67
C TYR A 89 -3.40 -4.65 -16.53
N PHE A 90 -4.57 -4.21 -16.13
CA PHE A 90 -5.27 -3.15 -16.84
C PHE A 90 -4.71 -1.75 -16.47
N PRO A 91 -4.54 -0.84 -17.43
CA PRO A 91 -4.70 -0.99 -18.90
C PRO A 91 -3.58 -1.82 -19.55
N VAL A 92 -3.96 -2.76 -20.43
CA VAL A 92 -3.03 -3.77 -21.00
C VAL A 92 -1.94 -3.16 -21.89
N ASP A 93 -2.29 -2.13 -22.65
CA ASP A 93 -1.38 -1.50 -23.61
C ASP A 93 -0.46 -0.44 -23.00
N GLN A 94 -0.55 -0.25 -21.68
CA GLN A 94 0.26 0.73 -20.95
C GLN A 94 1.25 0.04 -20.03
N ARG A 95 2.50 0.50 -20.03
CA ARG A 95 3.49 0.07 -19.05
C ARG A 95 3.11 0.46 -17.62
N ASP A 96 2.24 1.45 -17.46
CA ASP A 96 1.71 1.97 -16.21
C ASP A 96 0.33 1.36 -15.90
N ASN A 97 0.28 0.05 -15.68
CA ASN A 97 -0.93 -0.65 -15.22
C ASN A 97 -1.03 -0.65 -13.68
N LYS A 98 -2.16 -1.14 -13.14
CA LYS A 98 -2.42 -1.16 -11.70
C LYS A 98 -1.37 -1.99 -10.92
N LEU A 99 -0.92 -3.11 -11.47
CA LEU A 99 0.11 -3.94 -10.85
C LEU A 99 1.46 -3.22 -10.77
N THR A 100 1.90 -2.60 -11.86
CA THR A 100 3.12 -1.79 -11.90
C THR A 100 3.05 -0.66 -10.87
N PHE A 101 1.90 0.03 -10.79
CA PHE A 101 1.66 1.04 -9.78
C PHE A 101 1.78 0.47 -8.36
N ALA A 102 1.12 -0.66 -8.07
CA ALA A 102 1.16 -1.30 -6.76
C ALA A 102 2.59 -1.63 -6.32
N VAL A 103 3.37 -2.23 -7.20
CA VAL A 103 4.76 -2.59 -6.89
C VAL A 103 5.63 -1.36 -6.67
N TYR A 104 5.49 -0.32 -7.48
CA TYR A 104 6.24 0.92 -7.28
C TYR A 104 5.82 1.67 -6.01
N ALA A 105 4.54 1.61 -5.64
CA ALA A 105 4.07 2.10 -4.36
C ALA A 105 4.70 1.32 -3.19
N VAL A 106 4.72 -0.01 -3.29
CA VAL A 106 5.30 -0.89 -2.26
C VAL A 106 6.80 -0.67 -2.09
N VAL A 107 7.58 -0.58 -3.16
CA VAL A 107 9.03 -0.32 -3.04
C VAL A 107 9.31 1.08 -2.48
N SER A 108 8.46 2.05 -2.77
CA SER A 108 8.53 3.39 -2.16
C SER A 108 8.21 3.36 -0.66
N LEU A 109 7.21 2.58 -0.25
CA LEU A 109 6.90 2.32 1.16
C LEU A 109 8.07 1.61 1.87
N ILE A 110 8.69 0.61 1.24
CA ILE A 110 9.86 -0.09 1.79
C ILE A 110 11.00 0.89 2.10
N GLU A 111 11.29 1.82 1.18
CA GLU A 111 12.32 2.82 1.43
C GLU A 111 11.94 3.77 2.58
N LEU A 112 10.67 4.13 2.71
CA LEU A 112 10.18 4.96 3.82
C LEU A 112 10.21 4.21 5.15
N LEU A 113 9.74 2.94 5.18
CA LEU A 113 9.80 2.05 6.35
C LEU A 113 11.23 1.84 6.83
N LYS A 114 12.16 1.64 5.89
CA LYS A 114 13.59 1.53 6.19
C LYS A 114 14.13 2.78 6.89
N ARG A 115 13.79 3.97 6.42
CA ARG A 115 14.19 5.24 7.06
C ARG A 115 13.63 5.37 8.47
N GLN A 116 12.45 4.80 8.73
CA GLN A 116 11.79 4.75 10.04
C GLN A 116 12.27 3.59 10.92
N ARG A 117 13.16 2.72 10.41
CA ARG A 117 13.60 1.47 11.06
C ARG A 117 12.48 0.48 11.34
N ASP A 118 11.36 0.60 10.64
CA ASP A 118 10.23 -0.31 10.74
C ASP A 118 10.50 -1.61 9.95
N ALA A 119 9.91 -2.71 10.42
CA ALA A 119 10.01 -4.00 9.74
C ALA A 119 8.93 -4.13 8.66
N TYR A 120 9.29 -4.74 7.52
CA TYR A 120 8.37 -4.94 6.40
C TYR A 120 8.49 -6.33 5.80
N GLY A 121 7.37 -6.81 5.31
CA GLY A 121 7.25 -8.01 4.50
C GLY A 121 6.31 -7.78 3.32
N ILE A 122 6.38 -8.65 2.33
CA ILE A 122 5.50 -8.64 1.17
C ILE A 122 4.77 -9.96 1.02
N SER A 123 3.59 -9.90 0.45
CA SER A 123 2.81 -11.06 0.03
C SER A 123 2.26 -10.78 -1.35
N LEU A 124 2.53 -11.66 -2.30
CA LEU A 124 1.96 -11.62 -3.65
C LEU A 124 0.97 -12.76 -3.79
N PHE A 125 -0.20 -12.49 -4.27
CA PHE A 125 -1.24 -13.51 -4.45
C PHE A 125 -1.99 -13.32 -5.78
N HIS A 126 -2.54 -14.44 -6.24
CA HIS A 126 -3.52 -14.52 -7.29
C HIS A 126 -4.58 -15.57 -6.87
N GLU A 127 -4.62 -16.77 -7.45
CA GLU A 127 -5.46 -17.87 -6.94
C GLU A 127 -5.01 -18.37 -5.57
N THR A 128 -3.72 -18.30 -5.32
CA THR A 128 -3.07 -18.71 -4.08
C THR A 128 -1.99 -17.71 -3.69
N LEU A 129 -1.47 -17.83 -2.47
CA LEU A 129 -0.33 -17.06 -2.02
C LEU A 129 0.95 -17.52 -2.76
N MET A 130 1.44 -16.71 -3.71
CA MET A 130 2.60 -17.05 -4.55
C MET A 130 3.94 -16.76 -3.86
N LEU A 131 3.98 -15.67 -3.10
CA LEU A 131 5.15 -15.25 -2.33
C LEU A 131 4.70 -14.69 -1.00
N HIS A 132 5.38 -15.09 0.07
CA HIS A 132 5.21 -14.49 1.38
C HIS A 132 6.56 -14.34 2.06
N THR A 133 6.84 -13.15 2.58
CA THR A 133 8.05 -12.87 3.35
C THR A 133 7.68 -12.35 4.73
N ALA A 134 8.30 -12.89 5.77
CA ALA A 134 8.12 -12.37 7.12
C ALA A 134 8.68 -10.95 7.24
N ALA A 135 8.03 -10.10 8.02
CA ALA A 135 8.45 -8.72 8.22
C ALA A 135 9.81 -8.65 8.95
N LYS A 136 10.82 -8.02 8.32
CA LYS A 136 12.16 -7.80 8.86
C LYS A 136 12.66 -6.42 8.41
N SER A 137 13.65 -5.85 9.16
CA SER A 137 14.24 -4.53 8.87
C SER A 137 15.70 -4.60 8.40
N SER A 138 16.24 -5.80 8.14
CA SER A 138 17.64 -5.97 7.78
C SER A 138 17.94 -5.59 6.32
N PRO A 139 19.15 -5.06 6.00
CA PRO A 139 19.54 -4.76 4.63
C PRO A 139 19.57 -6.00 3.71
N MET A 140 19.85 -7.17 4.26
CA MET A 140 19.81 -8.44 3.52
C MET A 140 18.37 -8.77 3.11
N HIS A 141 17.41 -8.55 4.00
CA HIS A 141 16.00 -8.75 3.70
C HIS A 141 15.52 -7.81 2.61
N GLN A 142 15.97 -6.55 2.62
CA GLN A 142 15.65 -5.59 1.56
C GLN A 142 16.09 -6.09 0.19
N ARG A 143 17.36 -6.51 0.07
CA ARG A 143 17.88 -7.05 -1.19
C ARG A 143 17.11 -8.26 -1.67
N TYR A 144 16.73 -9.14 -0.73
CA TYR A 144 15.92 -10.31 -1.04
C TYR A 144 14.55 -9.91 -1.58
N VAL A 145 13.85 -8.99 -0.91
CA VAL A 145 12.51 -8.52 -1.33
C VAL A 145 12.57 -7.86 -2.71
N TYR A 146 13.55 -7.00 -2.97
CA TYR A 146 13.71 -6.38 -4.29
C TYR A 146 14.01 -7.42 -5.38
N ALA A 147 14.90 -8.37 -5.12
CA ALA A 147 15.22 -9.41 -6.09
C ALA A 147 13.99 -10.29 -6.42
N GLU A 148 13.16 -10.62 -5.42
CA GLU A 148 11.93 -11.39 -5.67
C GLU A 148 10.89 -10.56 -6.44
N LEU A 149 10.77 -9.26 -6.17
CA LEU A 149 9.88 -8.38 -6.94
C LEU A 149 10.35 -8.22 -8.38
N GLU A 150 11.64 -8.00 -8.63
CA GLU A 150 12.22 -7.91 -9.97
C GLU A 150 12.02 -9.21 -10.76
N LYS A 151 12.33 -10.34 -10.14
CA LYS A 151 12.11 -11.67 -10.72
C LYS A 151 10.64 -11.91 -11.06
N PHE A 152 9.73 -11.51 -10.17
CA PHE A 152 8.30 -11.60 -10.40
C PHE A 152 7.88 -10.77 -11.62
N PHE A 153 8.37 -9.53 -11.73
CA PHE A 153 8.06 -8.65 -12.86
C PHE A 153 8.53 -9.18 -14.21
N GLU A 154 9.71 -9.83 -14.24
CA GLU A 154 10.28 -10.38 -15.47
C GLU A 154 9.57 -11.66 -15.92
N ALA A 155 9.17 -12.50 -14.96
CA ALA A 155 8.64 -13.83 -15.23
C ALA A 155 7.12 -13.90 -15.32
N TYR A 156 6.40 -12.94 -14.71
CA TYR A 156 4.97 -13.05 -14.56
C TYR A 156 4.21 -12.51 -15.77
N SER A 157 3.39 -13.37 -16.34
CA SER A 157 2.42 -13.06 -17.40
C SER A 157 1.04 -13.48 -16.90
N PRO A 158 0.00 -12.63 -17.03
CA PRO A 158 -1.33 -12.99 -16.55
C PRO A 158 -1.85 -14.23 -17.29
N THR A 159 -2.25 -15.24 -16.53
CA THR A 159 -2.95 -16.40 -17.07
C THR A 159 -4.41 -16.02 -17.33
N LYS A 160 -4.89 -16.22 -18.54
CA LYS A 160 -6.30 -16.01 -18.86
C LYS A 160 -7.16 -17.09 -18.15
N ASN A 161 -8.38 -16.71 -17.78
CA ASN A 161 -9.38 -17.58 -17.15
C ASN A 161 -8.99 -18.12 -15.76
N SER A 162 -8.48 -17.27 -14.90
CA SER A 162 -8.21 -17.62 -13.51
C SER A 162 -8.88 -16.64 -12.57
N PHE A 163 -9.59 -17.19 -11.58
CA PHE A 163 -10.34 -16.42 -10.60
C PHE A 163 -9.48 -16.05 -9.41
N THR A 164 -9.64 -14.84 -8.92
CA THR A 164 -8.90 -14.36 -7.75
C THR A 164 -9.63 -14.74 -6.46
N HIS A 165 -8.90 -15.31 -5.51
CA HIS A 165 -9.41 -15.65 -4.19
C HIS A 165 -8.77 -14.78 -3.11
N ILE A 166 -9.03 -13.46 -3.15
CA ILE A 166 -8.45 -12.48 -2.21
C ILE A 166 -8.73 -12.83 -0.75
N ALA A 167 -9.94 -13.29 -0.44
CA ALA A 167 -10.32 -13.66 0.93
C ALA A 167 -9.46 -14.80 1.48
N LYS A 168 -9.18 -15.81 0.66
CA LYS A 168 -8.30 -16.92 1.02
C LYS A 168 -6.87 -16.44 1.26
N ALA A 169 -6.33 -15.63 0.36
CA ALA A 169 -4.98 -15.08 0.49
C ALA A 169 -4.84 -14.22 1.74
N LEU A 170 -5.80 -13.34 2.04
CA LEU A 170 -5.79 -12.51 3.26
C LEU A 170 -5.88 -13.35 4.54
N ASN A 171 -6.66 -14.44 4.55
CA ASN A 171 -6.72 -15.35 5.69
C ASN A 171 -5.40 -16.10 5.90
N GLU A 172 -4.72 -16.55 4.82
CA GLU A 172 -3.40 -17.16 4.89
C GLU A 172 -2.35 -16.16 5.42
N VAL A 173 -2.38 -14.92 4.95
CA VAL A 173 -1.53 -13.83 5.46
C VAL A 173 -1.81 -13.60 6.94
N ALA A 174 -3.07 -13.47 7.35
CA ALA A 174 -3.45 -13.25 8.74
C ALA A 174 -2.91 -14.34 9.69
N GLN A 175 -2.88 -15.60 9.24
CA GLN A 175 -2.33 -16.71 10.01
C GLN A 175 -0.79 -16.71 10.07
N SER A 176 -0.14 -16.14 9.03
CA SER A 176 1.32 -16.20 8.87
C SER A 176 2.04 -15.05 9.56
N ILE A 177 1.36 -13.94 9.87
CA ILE A 177 1.98 -12.76 10.45
C ILE A 177 1.73 -12.66 11.97
N PRO A 178 2.70 -12.13 12.74
CA PRO A 178 2.50 -11.89 14.17
C PRO A 178 1.44 -10.82 14.40
N LYS A 179 0.61 -11.00 15.41
CA LYS A 179 -0.43 -10.04 15.82
C LYS A 179 0.13 -8.62 16.04
N ARG A 180 -0.73 -7.62 15.91
CA ARG A 180 -0.42 -6.20 16.11
C ARG A 180 0.64 -5.69 15.14
N GLY A 181 0.22 -5.41 13.94
CA GLY A 181 1.01 -4.80 12.87
C GLY A 181 0.12 -3.98 11.96
N MET A 182 0.68 -3.53 10.87
CA MET A 182 -0.04 -2.85 9.80
C MET A 182 -0.11 -3.78 8.60
N VAL A 183 -1.28 -3.91 8.00
CA VAL A 183 -1.48 -4.65 6.74
C VAL A 183 -1.97 -3.67 5.68
N MET A 184 -1.26 -3.57 4.59
CA MET A 184 -1.61 -2.74 3.44
C MET A 184 -1.93 -3.62 2.25
N VAL A 185 -3.16 -3.58 1.78
CA VAL A 185 -3.65 -4.40 0.67
C VAL A 185 -3.76 -3.52 -0.57
N PHE A 186 -3.17 -3.95 -1.67
CA PHE A 186 -3.24 -3.29 -2.99
C PHE A 186 -4.01 -4.21 -3.92
N THR A 187 -5.20 -3.78 -4.33
CA THR A 187 -6.11 -4.58 -5.16
C THR A 187 -7.03 -3.65 -5.95
N ASP A 188 -7.52 -4.12 -7.06
CA ASP A 188 -8.58 -3.48 -7.83
C ASP A 188 -9.94 -4.18 -7.62
N LEU A 189 -10.06 -4.94 -6.52
CA LEU A 189 -11.23 -5.74 -6.21
C LEU A 189 -12.53 -4.99 -6.50
N TRP A 190 -13.28 -5.56 -7.41
CA TRP A 190 -14.64 -5.20 -7.71
C TRP A 190 -15.47 -6.47 -7.66
N SER A 191 -15.87 -6.86 -6.48
CA SER A 191 -16.71 -8.05 -6.29
C SER A 191 -18.10 -7.67 -5.85
N SER A 192 -19.05 -8.53 -6.10
CA SER A 192 -20.43 -8.42 -5.63
C SER A 192 -20.93 -9.78 -5.17
N GLY A 193 -21.75 -9.79 -4.13
CA GLY A 193 -22.32 -11.03 -3.60
C GLY A 193 -21.41 -11.76 -2.62
N GLU A 194 -21.33 -13.09 -2.71
CA GLU A 194 -20.60 -13.96 -1.75
C GLU A 194 -19.11 -13.61 -1.65
N ASP A 195 -18.46 -13.26 -2.75
CA ASP A 195 -17.04 -12.88 -2.77
C ASP A 195 -16.76 -11.60 -1.97
N GLU A 196 -17.70 -10.64 -1.97
CA GLU A 196 -17.59 -9.43 -1.18
C GLU A 196 -17.70 -9.73 0.31
N ASP A 197 -18.64 -10.59 0.71
CA ASP A 197 -18.82 -10.98 2.11
C ASP A 197 -17.61 -11.78 2.62
N ASP A 198 -17.03 -12.64 1.81
CA ASP A 198 -15.79 -13.38 2.14
C ASP A 198 -14.59 -12.43 2.30
N PHE A 199 -14.49 -11.42 1.45
CA PHE A 199 -13.47 -10.38 1.58
C PHE A 199 -13.64 -9.60 2.90
N MET A 200 -14.87 -9.19 3.24
CA MET A 200 -15.15 -8.49 4.50
C MET A 200 -14.86 -9.36 5.72
N ASN A 201 -15.16 -10.67 5.66
CA ASN A 201 -14.80 -11.63 6.70
C ASN A 201 -13.28 -11.74 6.88
N ALA A 202 -12.51 -11.77 5.79
CA ALA A 202 -11.05 -11.80 5.85
C ALA A 202 -10.46 -10.51 6.45
N LEU A 203 -11.01 -9.33 6.11
CA LEU A 203 -10.62 -8.07 6.74
C LEU A 203 -10.96 -8.06 8.23
N SER A 204 -12.12 -8.56 8.62
CA SER A 204 -12.53 -8.73 10.02
C SER A 204 -11.58 -9.63 10.78
N HIS A 205 -11.10 -10.73 10.18
CA HIS A 205 -10.09 -11.61 10.76
C HIS A 205 -8.77 -10.86 11.05
N LEU A 206 -8.27 -10.06 10.11
CA LEU A 206 -7.10 -9.22 10.32
C LEU A 206 -7.32 -8.22 11.48
N LYS A 207 -8.47 -7.56 11.54
CA LYS A 207 -8.81 -6.64 12.65
C LYS A 207 -8.92 -7.37 13.99
N HIS A 208 -9.44 -8.58 14.01
CA HIS A 208 -9.53 -9.42 15.24
C HIS A 208 -8.14 -9.76 15.81
N GLN A 209 -7.15 -9.89 14.93
CA GLN A 209 -5.75 -10.04 15.32
C GLN A 209 -5.06 -8.72 15.69
N ARG A 210 -5.83 -7.62 15.78
CA ARG A 210 -5.39 -6.27 16.14
C ARG A 210 -4.42 -5.66 15.13
N HIS A 211 -4.58 -5.96 13.84
CA HIS A 211 -3.87 -5.26 12.79
C HIS A 211 -4.57 -3.94 12.45
N GLU A 212 -3.78 -2.91 12.14
CA GLU A 212 -4.28 -1.79 11.39
C GLU A 212 -4.28 -2.17 9.91
N VAL A 213 -5.44 -1.98 9.28
CA VAL A 213 -5.64 -2.42 7.90
C VAL A 213 -5.95 -1.22 7.01
N VAL A 214 -5.21 -1.11 5.91
CA VAL A 214 -5.44 -0.14 4.86
C VAL A 214 -5.64 -0.88 3.55
N VAL A 215 -6.75 -0.65 2.88
CA VAL A 215 -7.04 -1.19 1.55
C VAL A 215 -6.89 -0.06 0.54
N PHE A 216 -5.91 -0.18 -0.33
CA PHE A 216 -5.72 0.68 -1.49
C PHE A 216 -6.44 0.05 -2.67
N HIS A 217 -7.58 0.64 -3.04
CA HIS A 217 -8.36 0.24 -4.19
C HIS A 217 -7.85 0.96 -5.44
N LEU A 218 -7.22 0.23 -6.33
CA LEU A 218 -6.55 0.76 -7.51
C LEU A 218 -7.49 0.78 -8.72
N PHE A 219 -7.52 1.90 -9.43
CA PHE A 219 -8.31 2.03 -10.66
C PHE A 219 -7.65 3.02 -11.63
N SER A 220 -8.02 2.93 -12.91
CA SER A 220 -7.72 3.96 -13.90
C SER A 220 -8.83 5.00 -13.89
N ARG A 221 -8.49 6.26 -13.57
CA ARG A 221 -9.47 7.35 -13.55
C ARG A 221 -10.16 7.48 -14.89
N ARG A 222 -9.38 7.58 -15.94
CA ARG A 222 -9.87 7.84 -17.28
C ARG A 222 -10.83 6.76 -17.77
N ILE A 223 -10.49 5.48 -17.57
CA ILE A 223 -11.24 4.38 -18.18
C ILE A 223 -12.29 3.84 -17.23
N GLU A 224 -11.94 3.60 -15.95
CA GLU A 224 -12.84 2.95 -15.00
C GLU A 224 -13.73 3.95 -14.26
N GLN A 225 -13.20 5.11 -13.84
CA GLN A 225 -13.99 6.09 -13.10
C GLN A 225 -14.80 7.01 -14.02
N ASP A 226 -14.16 7.59 -15.06
CA ASP A 226 -14.78 8.61 -15.92
C ASP A 226 -15.42 8.00 -17.17
N PHE A 227 -15.15 6.73 -17.45
CA PHE A 227 -15.60 5.98 -18.63
C PHE A 227 -15.38 6.78 -19.92
N GLU A 228 -14.16 7.25 -20.11
CA GLU A 228 -13.74 8.02 -21.27
C GLU A 228 -13.40 7.10 -22.45
N LEU A 229 -14.43 6.55 -23.09
CA LEU A 229 -14.31 5.77 -24.30
C LEU A 229 -14.84 6.58 -25.50
N GLU A 230 -14.18 6.46 -26.65
CA GLU A 230 -14.69 7.02 -27.90
C GLU A 230 -16.07 6.44 -28.23
N ASN A 231 -16.92 7.23 -28.88
CA ASN A 231 -18.26 6.75 -29.24
C ASN A 231 -18.23 5.83 -30.48
N ARG A 232 -17.69 4.62 -30.28
CA ARG A 232 -17.67 3.52 -31.25
C ARG A 232 -17.99 2.20 -30.58
N PRO A 233 -18.43 1.16 -31.31
CA PRO A 233 -18.64 -0.14 -30.70
C PRO A 233 -17.37 -0.71 -30.10
N TYR A 234 -17.46 -1.20 -28.86
CA TYR A 234 -16.39 -1.94 -28.17
C TYR A 234 -16.86 -3.34 -27.81
N ILE A 235 -15.92 -4.25 -27.76
CA ILE A 235 -16.05 -5.53 -27.09
C ILE A 235 -15.20 -5.42 -25.81
N LEU A 236 -15.88 -5.34 -24.67
CA LEU A 236 -15.23 -5.44 -23.37
C LEU A 236 -15.03 -6.92 -23.08
N VAL A 237 -13.82 -7.27 -22.67
CA VAL A 237 -13.47 -8.65 -22.30
C VAL A 237 -13.14 -8.64 -20.82
N ASP A 238 -13.85 -9.43 -20.04
CA ASP A 238 -13.51 -9.68 -18.65
C ASP A 238 -12.16 -10.41 -18.60
N MET A 239 -11.20 -9.88 -17.87
CA MET A 239 -9.84 -10.40 -17.84
C MET A 239 -9.71 -11.69 -17.01
N GLU A 240 -10.68 -11.97 -16.13
CA GLU A 240 -10.71 -13.17 -15.28
C GLU A 240 -11.53 -14.29 -15.92
N SER A 241 -12.78 -14.02 -16.34
CA SER A 241 -13.67 -15.03 -16.91
C SER A 241 -13.49 -15.21 -18.42
N GLY A 242 -12.99 -14.19 -19.11
CA GLY A 242 -12.92 -14.14 -20.58
C GLY A 242 -14.28 -13.86 -21.24
N GLU A 243 -15.32 -13.52 -20.48
CA GLU A 243 -16.61 -13.15 -21.02
C GLU A 243 -16.54 -11.87 -21.85
N GLU A 244 -17.26 -11.85 -22.96
CA GLU A 244 -17.30 -10.71 -23.88
C GLU A 244 -18.63 -9.97 -23.79
N LEU A 245 -18.56 -8.65 -23.60
CA LEU A 245 -19.71 -7.75 -23.61
C LEU A 245 -19.57 -6.72 -24.74
N ARG A 246 -20.50 -6.71 -25.67
CA ARG A 246 -20.55 -5.67 -26.71
C ARG A 246 -21.31 -4.47 -26.22
N ILE A 247 -20.68 -3.29 -26.28
CA ILE A 247 -21.26 -2.03 -25.81
C ILE A 247 -21.12 -0.92 -26.83
N LEU A 248 -22.08 0.02 -26.76
CA LEU A 248 -21.96 1.38 -27.28
C LEU A 248 -21.77 2.31 -26.07
N PRO A 249 -20.63 2.98 -25.91
CA PRO A 249 -20.31 3.72 -24.70
C PRO A 249 -21.38 4.72 -24.25
N ASN A 250 -21.97 5.47 -25.17
CA ASN A 250 -22.98 6.48 -24.84
C ASN A 250 -24.26 5.91 -24.21
N GLU A 251 -24.64 4.69 -24.59
CA GLU A 251 -25.83 4.02 -24.06
C GLU A 251 -25.57 3.37 -22.70
N PHE A 252 -24.33 3.00 -22.44
CA PHE A 252 -23.93 2.24 -21.27
C PHE A 252 -23.38 3.13 -20.14
N LYS A 253 -22.73 4.25 -20.48
CA LYS A 253 -21.99 5.14 -19.59
C LYS A 253 -22.74 5.48 -18.30
N ASN A 254 -23.97 6.02 -18.41
CA ASN A 254 -24.70 6.49 -17.23
C ASN A 254 -25.04 5.36 -16.25
N LYS A 255 -25.41 4.16 -16.78
CA LYS A 255 -25.67 2.98 -15.94
C LYS A 255 -24.41 2.47 -15.26
N TYR A 256 -23.30 2.50 -15.98
CA TYR A 256 -22.01 2.08 -15.46
C TYR A 256 -21.57 2.99 -14.32
N LEU A 257 -21.55 4.31 -14.52
CA LEU A 257 -21.14 5.30 -13.50
C LEU A 257 -22.01 5.21 -12.24
N ASP A 258 -23.32 5.11 -12.38
CA ASP A 258 -24.24 4.96 -11.24
C ASP A 258 -23.93 3.68 -10.43
N ARG A 259 -23.68 2.57 -11.12
CA ARG A 259 -23.32 1.30 -10.48
C ARG A 259 -21.93 1.36 -9.83
N TYR A 260 -20.96 2.00 -10.51
CA TYR A 260 -19.61 2.19 -10.02
C TYR A 260 -19.60 3.00 -8.72
N ASP A 261 -20.25 4.16 -8.70
CA ASP A 261 -20.31 5.04 -7.53
C ASP A 261 -21.03 4.40 -6.34
N LYS A 262 -22.15 3.70 -6.60
CA LYS A 262 -22.88 2.95 -5.57
C LYS A 262 -22.04 1.83 -4.96
N GLY A 263 -21.37 1.04 -5.78
CA GLY A 263 -20.53 -0.07 -5.32
C GLY A 263 -19.34 0.43 -4.51
N LEU A 264 -18.62 1.45 -5.01
CA LEU A 264 -17.49 2.05 -4.30
C LEU A 264 -17.91 2.63 -2.94
N SER A 265 -19.07 3.31 -2.89
CA SER A 265 -19.61 3.88 -1.66
C SER A 265 -20.01 2.81 -0.66
N ALA A 266 -20.65 1.74 -1.11
CA ALA A 266 -21.04 0.60 -0.27
C ALA A 266 -19.82 -0.11 0.33
N LEU A 267 -18.79 -0.38 -0.49
CA LEU A 267 -17.56 -1.01 -0.03
C LEU A 267 -16.80 -0.12 0.99
N LYS A 268 -16.74 1.19 0.72
CA LYS A 268 -16.16 2.15 1.65
C LYS A 268 -16.87 2.19 3.00
N LEU A 269 -18.21 2.13 3.00
CA LEU A 269 -19.02 2.08 4.21
C LEU A 269 -18.73 0.80 5.00
N LYS A 270 -18.81 -0.38 4.37
CA LYS A 270 -18.54 -1.68 4.99
C LYS A 270 -17.13 -1.73 5.60
N CYS A 271 -16.10 -1.23 4.88
CA CYS A 271 -14.74 -1.12 5.43
C CYS A 271 -14.69 -0.20 6.65
N GLY A 272 -15.42 0.93 6.61
CA GLY A 272 -15.54 1.86 7.73
C GLY A 272 -16.14 1.22 8.99
N ASP A 273 -17.17 0.38 8.84
CA ASP A 273 -17.79 -0.37 9.94
C ASP A 273 -16.80 -1.33 10.64
N LEU A 274 -15.83 -1.83 9.91
CA LEU A 274 -14.73 -2.67 10.44
C LEU A 274 -13.52 -1.86 10.93
N ALA A 275 -13.58 -0.52 10.90
CA ALA A 275 -12.42 0.35 11.15
C ALA A 275 -11.22 0.01 10.24
N VAL A 276 -11.48 -0.30 8.98
CA VAL A 276 -10.51 -0.50 7.89
C VAL A 276 -10.48 0.77 7.05
N ASP A 277 -9.28 1.31 6.81
CA ASP A 277 -9.12 2.46 5.92
C ASP A 277 -9.24 2.00 4.47
N PHE A 278 -10.31 2.40 3.80
CA PHE A 278 -10.48 2.17 2.38
C PHE A 278 -10.10 3.43 1.60
N VAL A 279 -9.06 3.31 0.77
CA VAL A 279 -8.45 4.44 0.05
C VAL A 279 -8.51 4.17 -1.46
N PRO A 280 -9.49 4.75 -2.18
CA PRO A 280 -9.50 4.68 -3.62
C PRO A 280 -8.34 5.50 -4.20
N LEU A 281 -7.58 4.89 -5.12
CA LEU A 281 -6.40 5.46 -5.75
C LEU A 281 -6.44 5.33 -7.26
N ALA A 282 -6.49 6.46 -7.96
CA ALA A 282 -6.24 6.46 -9.39
C ALA A 282 -4.73 6.29 -9.66
N ILE A 283 -4.39 5.36 -10.53
CA ILE A 283 -2.98 5.09 -10.89
C ILE A 283 -2.28 6.32 -11.50
N GLU A 284 -3.05 7.25 -12.04
CA GLU A 284 -2.57 8.50 -12.61
C GLU A 284 -2.12 9.53 -11.56
N ASP A 285 -2.59 9.44 -10.31
CA ASP A 285 -2.31 10.42 -9.23
C ASP A 285 -0.92 10.26 -8.59
N GLY A 286 -0.25 9.15 -8.86
CA GLY A 286 1.06 8.84 -8.28
C GLY A 286 1.00 8.36 -6.83
N TYR A 287 2.17 8.23 -6.20
CA TYR A 287 2.35 7.48 -4.94
C TYR A 287 2.17 8.31 -3.67
N ARG A 288 1.94 9.63 -3.79
CA ARG A 288 1.91 10.54 -2.65
C ARG A 288 0.89 10.14 -1.60
N GLU A 289 -0.32 9.78 -2.02
CA GLU A 289 -1.39 9.39 -1.09
C GLU A 289 -1.04 8.13 -0.31
N VAL A 290 -0.42 7.13 -0.97
CA VAL A 290 0.03 5.90 -0.32
C VAL A 290 1.01 6.21 0.82
N LEU A 291 2.03 7.01 0.54
CA LEU A 291 3.06 7.39 1.52
C LEU A 291 2.47 8.22 2.67
N THR A 292 1.54 9.13 2.34
CA THR A 292 0.85 9.97 3.34
C THR A 292 0.00 9.10 4.27
N ARG A 293 -0.77 8.16 3.75
CA ARG A 293 -1.61 7.26 4.56
C ARG A 293 -0.80 6.40 5.51
N TYR A 294 0.32 5.87 5.04
CA TYR A 294 1.24 5.15 5.91
C TYR A 294 1.70 6.02 7.09
N LEU A 295 2.16 7.26 6.83
CA LEU A 295 2.66 8.15 7.89
C LEU A 295 1.57 8.51 8.90
N LEU A 296 0.35 8.82 8.44
CA LEU A 296 -0.78 9.11 9.31
C LEU A 296 -1.14 7.93 10.21
N LYS A 297 -1.18 6.71 9.66
CA LYS A 297 -1.45 5.50 10.44
C LYS A 297 -0.34 5.22 11.45
N ARG A 298 0.91 5.38 11.05
CA ARG A 298 2.04 5.18 11.94
C ARG A 298 1.96 6.10 13.17
N GLN A 299 1.60 7.37 13.00
CA GLN A 299 1.41 8.29 14.11
C GLN A 299 0.31 7.87 15.09
N SER A 300 -0.76 7.27 14.60
CA SER A 300 -1.86 6.82 15.46
C SER A 300 -1.54 5.55 16.28
N LEU A 301 -0.44 4.86 15.95
CA LEU A 301 0.03 3.63 16.60
C LEU A 301 1.14 3.88 17.64
N LEU A 302 1.71 5.07 17.64
CA LEU A 302 2.72 5.54 18.60
C LEU A 302 2.08 6.34 19.72
#